data_6a5201242caff447f5a9fde700611f35
#
_entry.id   6a5201242caff447f5a9fde700611f35
#
_cell.length_a   1.000
_cell.length_b   1.000
_cell.length_c   1.000
_cell.angle_alpha   90.00
_cell.angle_beta   90.00
_cell.angle_gamma   90.00
#
_symmetry.space_group_name_H-M   'P 1'
#
loop_
_entity.id
_entity.type
_entity.pdbx_description
1 polymer ?
#
loop_
_entity_poly.entity_id
_entity_poly.type
_entity_poly.pdbx_seq_one_letter_code
_entity_poly.pdbx_strand_id
1 'polypeptide(L)'
;NLVNNFGNYDAPATGISIGLDRLVYALMQKKEFKIKQTRPVVICIFDKNSMKEYINLQTILRGSGISTEIYPGESKLKKQMEYANKIKAPAVILYGENEIKSGKPTLRDLNSGKEKSISIKELVNEIKKII
;
A
#
# COMPACT_ATOMS: atom_id res chain seq x y z
N ASN A 1 -29.51 26.15 17.20
CA ASN A 1 -29.37 24.70 17.38
C ASN A 1 -29.98 23.98 16.16
N LEU A 2 -29.12 23.41 15.25
CA LEU A 2 -29.59 22.80 14.01
C LEU A 2 -30.53 21.62 14.23
N VAL A 3 -30.29 20.86 15.30
CA VAL A 3 -31.12 19.67 15.61
C VAL A 3 -32.57 20.07 15.90
N ASN A 4 -32.80 21.19 16.57
CA ASN A 4 -34.14 21.68 16.89
C ASN A 4 -34.93 22.16 15.62
N ASN A 5 -34.20 22.45 14.53
CA ASN A 5 -34.84 22.87 13.24
C ASN A 5 -35.35 21.67 12.43
N PHE A 6 -34.90 20.44 12.74
CA PHE A 6 -35.27 19.21 12.03
C PHE A 6 -36.24 18.31 12.77
N GLY A 7 -36.58 18.64 14.03
CA GLY A 7 -37.54 17.88 14.82
C GLY A 7 -37.83 18.53 16.18
N ASN A 8 -38.90 18.09 16.84
CA ASN A 8 -39.32 18.58 18.16
C ASN A 8 -38.45 17.96 19.30
N TYR A 9 -37.15 17.97 19.14
CA TYR A 9 -36.21 17.44 20.14
C TYR A 9 -35.48 18.60 20.78
N ASP A 10 -35.61 18.72 22.09
CA ASP A 10 -34.78 19.63 22.91
C ASP A 10 -33.48 18.91 23.30
N ALA A 11 -32.60 18.75 22.31
CA ALA A 11 -31.30 18.14 22.49
C ALA A 11 -30.19 19.10 22.09
N PRO A 12 -29.31 19.49 23.01
CA PRO A 12 -28.11 20.23 22.65
C PRO A 12 -27.19 19.36 21.79
N ALA A 13 -26.77 19.89 20.66
CA ALA A 13 -25.84 19.20 19.77
C ALA A 13 -24.71 20.14 19.38
N THR A 14 -23.52 19.60 19.37
CA THR A 14 -22.33 20.25 18.83
C THR A 14 -21.64 19.32 17.85
N GLY A 15 -21.03 19.88 16.84
CA GLY A 15 -20.28 19.14 15.83
C GLY A 15 -18.94 19.82 15.59
N ILE A 16 -17.97 19.01 15.25
CA ILE A 16 -16.65 19.47 14.85
C ILE A 16 -16.26 18.81 13.53
N SER A 17 -15.61 19.54 12.66
CA SER A 17 -14.97 19.01 11.47
C SER A 17 -13.53 19.54 11.39
N ILE A 18 -12.64 18.71 10.83
CA ILE A 18 -11.26 19.09 10.60
C ILE A 18 -11.06 19.17 9.08
N GLY A 19 -10.66 20.34 8.58
CA GLY A 19 -10.25 20.52 7.21
C GLY A 19 -8.87 19.87 7.00
N LEU A 20 -8.85 18.66 6.44
CA LEU A 20 -7.61 17.88 6.27
C LEU A 20 -6.56 18.64 5.46
N ASP A 21 -6.95 19.23 4.33
CA ASP A 21 -6.03 19.97 3.46
C ASP A 21 -5.39 21.17 4.19
N ARG A 22 -6.20 21.91 4.97
CA ARG A 22 -5.71 23.04 5.76
C ARG A 22 -4.76 22.58 6.87
N LEU A 23 -5.06 21.46 7.52
CA LEU A 23 -4.20 20.90 8.53
C LEU A 23 -2.86 20.45 7.93
N VAL A 24 -2.90 19.72 6.82
CA VAL A 24 -1.69 19.27 6.10
C VAL A 24 -0.86 20.49 5.65
N TYR A 25 -1.51 21.50 5.06
CA TYR A 25 -0.83 22.73 4.65
C TYR A 25 -0.14 23.42 5.83
N ALA A 26 -0.83 23.58 6.96
CA ALA A 26 -0.27 24.18 8.17
C ALA A 26 0.92 23.37 8.72
N LEU A 27 0.84 22.03 8.68
CA LEU A 27 1.94 21.16 9.11
C LEU A 27 3.15 21.27 8.17
N MET A 28 2.92 21.37 6.85
CA MET A 28 4.01 21.53 5.87
C MET A 28 4.78 22.85 6.01
N GLN A 29 4.16 23.91 6.60
CA GLN A 29 4.85 25.17 6.90
C GLN A 29 5.85 25.03 8.07
N LYS A 30 5.73 23.98 8.89
CA LYS A 30 6.68 23.71 9.95
C LYS A 30 7.93 23.03 9.39
N LYS A 31 9.10 23.64 9.60
CA LYS A 31 10.40 23.11 9.10
C LYS A 31 10.72 21.69 9.58
N GLU A 32 10.14 21.29 10.70
CA GLU A 32 10.33 19.96 11.31
C GLU A 32 9.47 18.87 10.66
N PHE A 33 8.41 19.25 9.91
CA PHE A 33 7.50 18.29 9.31
C PHE A 33 7.96 17.93 7.90
N LYS A 34 8.63 16.80 7.79
CA LYS A 34 9.05 16.23 6.51
C LYS A 34 8.14 15.06 6.15
N ILE A 35 7.36 15.21 5.10
CA ILE A 35 6.62 14.07 4.53
C ILE A 35 7.63 13.15 3.85
N LYS A 36 7.91 12.00 4.47
CA LYS A 36 8.66 10.94 3.80
C LYS A 36 7.75 10.33 2.73
N GLN A 37 7.99 10.67 1.47
CA GLN A 37 7.30 10.01 0.36
C GLN A 37 7.78 8.56 0.26
N THR A 38 7.02 7.63 0.83
CA THR A 38 7.27 6.20 0.65
C THR A 38 6.58 5.75 -0.64
N ARG A 39 7.37 5.25 -1.59
CA ARG A 39 6.84 4.62 -2.79
C ARG A 39 6.35 3.21 -2.42
N PRO A 40 5.18 2.78 -2.91
CA PRO A 40 4.67 1.46 -2.56
C PRO A 40 5.45 0.36 -3.30
N VAL A 41 5.63 -0.77 -2.61
CA VAL A 41 5.98 -2.03 -3.26
C VAL A 41 4.75 -2.57 -3.96
N VAL A 42 4.88 -3.03 -5.20
CA VAL A 42 3.75 -3.51 -5.99
C VAL A 42 3.67 -5.03 -5.96
N ILE A 43 2.50 -5.58 -5.59
CA ILE A 43 2.19 -7.00 -5.73
C ILE A 43 1.58 -7.21 -7.11
N CYS A 44 2.22 -8.03 -7.95
CA CYS A 44 1.72 -8.38 -9.26
C CYS A 44 0.61 -9.44 -9.17
N ILE A 45 -0.45 -9.28 -9.96
CA ILE A 45 -1.58 -10.22 -10.06
C ILE A 45 -1.36 -11.16 -11.24
N PHE A 46 -1.49 -12.46 -11.00
CA PHE A 46 -1.44 -13.51 -12.03
C PHE A 46 -2.80 -14.18 -12.23
N ASP A 47 -3.58 -14.32 -11.15
CA ASP A 47 -4.90 -14.93 -11.15
C ASP A 47 -5.83 -14.22 -10.17
N LYS A 48 -7.04 -13.87 -10.63
CA LYS A 48 -8.08 -13.25 -9.80
C LYS A 48 -8.57 -14.12 -8.66
N ASN A 49 -8.60 -15.43 -8.87
CA ASN A 49 -9.06 -16.36 -7.86
C ASN A 49 -8.15 -16.36 -6.62
N SER A 50 -6.91 -15.92 -6.80
CA SER A 50 -5.91 -15.78 -5.74
C SER A 50 -5.92 -14.41 -5.05
N MET A 51 -6.98 -13.61 -5.21
CA MET A 51 -7.07 -12.27 -4.61
C MET A 51 -6.97 -12.29 -3.09
N LYS A 52 -7.49 -13.32 -2.45
CA LYS A 52 -7.39 -13.50 -0.99
C LYS A 52 -5.94 -13.58 -0.52
N GLU A 53 -5.11 -14.30 -1.25
CA GLU A 53 -3.68 -14.47 -0.98
C GLU A 53 -2.92 -13.16 -1.16
N TYR A 54 -3.25 -12.38 -2.20
CA TYR A 54 -2.66 -11.05 -2.42
C TYR A 54 -3.03 -10.07 -1.30
N ILE A 55 -4.29 -10.04 -0.87
CA ILE A 55 -4.76 -9.20 0.24
C ILE A 55 -4.09 -9.62 1.55
N ASN A 56 -3.96 -10.91 1.82
CA ASN A 56 -3.28 -11.41 3.00
C ASN A 56 -1.80 -10.97 3.02
N LEU A 57 -1.10 -11.14 1.90
CA LEU A 57 0.28 -10.70 1.77
C LEU A 57 0.42 -9.18 1.97
N GLN A 58 -0.47 -8.40 1.34
CA GLN A 58 -0.51 -6.95 1.53
C GLN A 58 -0.72 -6.56 3.00
N THR A 59 -1.62 -7.25 3.69
CA THR A 59 -1.93 -7.00 5.11
C THR A 59 -0.71 -7.23 5.98
N ILE A 60 0.04 -8.33 5.75
CA ILE A 60 1.28 -8.63 6.46
C ILE A 60 2.32 -7.53 6.24
N LEU A 61 2.51 -7.12 4.99
CA LEU A 61 3.50 -6.10 4.63
C LEU A 61 3.15 -4.73 5.22
N ARG A 62 1.90 -4.32 5.11
CA ARG A 62 1.41 -3.05 5.70
C ARG A 62 1.48 -3.07 7.23
N GLY A 63 1.14 -4.19 7.87
CA GLY A 63 1.30 -4.39 9.30
C GLY A 63 2.75 -4.29 9.77
N SER A 64 3.71 -4.53 8.86
CA SER A 64 5.15 -4.36 9.10
C SER A 64 5.68 -2.96 8.76
N GLY A 65 4.79 -2.00 8.43
CA GLY A 65 5.12 -0.62 8.08
C GLY A 65 5.61 -0.42 6.63
N ILE A 66 5.39 -1.41 5.75
CA ILE A 66 5.78 -1.32 4.34
C ILE A 66 4.58 -0.83 3.51
N SER A 67 4.74 0.32 2.85
CA SER A 67 3.75 0.78 1.88
C SER A 67 3.65 -0.21 0.73
N THR A 68 2.45 -0.74 0.49
CA THR A 68 2.25 -1.83 -0.48
C THR A 68 0.97 -1.62 -1.26
N GLU A 69 1.01 -1.86 -2.55
CA GLU A 69 -0.12 -1.77 -3.47
C GLU A 69 -0.26 -3.08 -4.25
N ILE A 70 -1.49 -3.58 -4.37
CA ILE A 70 -1.82 -4.63 -5.33
C ILE A 70 -2.07 -3.95 -6.66
N TYR A 71 -1.51 -4.47 -7.76
CA TYR A 71 -1.69 -3.88 -9.09
C TYR A 71 -3.18 -3.66 -9.40
N PRO A 72 -3.59 -2.42 -9.77
CA PRO A 72 -4.99 -2.09 -9.97
C PRO A 72 -5.49 -2.53 -11.37
N GLY A 73 -5.79 -3.77 -11.57
CA GLY A 73 -6.36 -4.23 -12.83
C GLY A 73 -5.87 -5.59 -13.28
N GLU A 74 -6.23 -5.93 -14.53
CA GLU A 74 -5.87 -7.20 -15.15
C GLU A 74 -5.04 -6.92 -16.39
N SER A 75 -3.79 -7.24 -16.31
CA SER A 75 -2.88 -7.07 -17.43
C SER A 75 -1.77 -8.09 -17.39
N LYS A 76 -1.19 -8.36 -18.55
CA LYS A 76 0.03 -9.17 -18.64
C LYS A 76 1.13 -8.57 -17.77
N LEU A 77 2.01 -9.41 -17.23
CA LEU A 77 3.10 -9.02 -16.34
C LEU A 77 3.90 -7.80 -16.85
N LYS A 78 4.14 -7.72 -18.16
CA LYS A 78 4.85 -6.59 -18.78
C LYS A 78 4.21 -5.24 -18.41
N LYS A 79 2.88 -5.10 -18.53
CA LYS A 79 2.17 -3.86 -18.19
C LYS A 79 2.21 -3.55 -16.69
N GLN A 80 2.18 -4.58 -15.84
CA GLN A 80 2.31 -4.43 -14.41
C GLN A 80 3.71 -3.93 -14.03
N MET A 81 4.74 -4.43 -14.69
CA MET A 81 6.12 -3.93 -14.52
C MET A 81 6.28 -2.49 -15.02
N GLU A 82 5.67 -2.14 -16.16
CA GLU A 82 5.65 -0.76 -16.66
C GLU A 82 4.97 0.19 -15.66
N TYR A 83 3.85 -0.26 -15.07
CA TYR A 83 3.17 0.49 -14.01
C TYR A 83 4.06 0.71 -12.79
N ALA A 84 4.67 -0.36 -12.26
CA ALA A 84 5.56 -0.27 -11.11
C ALA A 84 6.73 0.69 -11.37
N ASN A 85 7.32 0.65 -12.55
CA ASN A 85 8.36 1.60 -12.95
C ASN A 85 7.83 3.04 -13.05
N LYS A 86 6.63 3.25 -13.62
CA LYS A 86 6.00 4.57 -13.74
C LYS A 86 5.77 5.24 -12.39
N ILE A 87 5.31 4.49 -11.38
CA ILE A 87 5.13 5.00 -10.02
C ILE A 87 6.43 5.03 -9.21
N LYS A 88 7.55 4.61 -9.82
CA LYS A 88 8.87 4.49 -9.19
C LYS A 88 8.83 3.61 -7.94
N ALA A 89 8.14 2.48 -8.01
CA ALA A 89 8.15 1.48 -6.96
C ALA A 89 9.58 0.99 -6.70
N PRO A 90 10.00 0.79 -5.45
CA PRO A 90 11.33 0.28 -5.14
C PRO A 90 11.49 -1.20 -5.52
N ALA A 91 10.40 -1.96 -5.43
CA ALA A 91 10.39 -3.39 -5.72
C ALA A 91 9.00 -3.86 -6.17
N VAL A 92 8.96 -5.01 -6.81
CA VAL A 92 7.74 -5.75 -7.12
C VAL A 92 7.79 -7.14 -6.49
N ILE A 93 6.61 -7.67 -6.17
CA ILE A 93 6.45 -9.03 -5.65
C ILE A 93 5.66 -9.83 -6.68
N LEU A 94 6.28 -10.88 -7.17
CA LEU A 94 5.66 -11.86 -8.03
C LEU A 94 5.13 -12.99 -7.14
N TYR A 95 3.81 -13.18 -7.13
CA TYR A 95 3.16 -14.15 -6.25
C TYR A 95 2.10 -14.91 -7.02
N GLY A 96 2.54 -15.73 -7.98
CA GLY A 96 1.70 -16.59 -8.80
C GLY A 96 1.36 -17.90 -8.10
N GLU A 97 0.70 -18.82 -8.83
CA GLU A 97 0.20 -20.08 -8.29
C GLU A 97 1.30 -20.94 -7.65
N ASN A 98 2.48 -20.99 -8.27
CA ASN A 98 3.61 -21.79 -7.76
C ASN A 98 4.19 -21.17 -6.47
N GLU A 99 4.31 -19.85 -6.42
CA GLU A 99 4.76 -19.12 -5.25
C GLU A 99 3.78 -19.23 -4.10
N ILE A 100 2.47 -19.20 -4.39
CA ILE A 100 1.39 -19.41 -3.40
C ILE A 100 1.49 -20.79 -2.80
N LYS A 101 1.59 -21.83 -3.64
CA LYS A 101 1.71 -23.24 -3.20
C LYS A 101 2.96 -23.51 -2.36
N SER A 102 4.06 -22.88 -2.72
CA SER A 102 5.33 -23.00 -2.00
C SER A 102 5.48 -22.08 -0.79
N GLY A 103 4.60 -21.06 -0.66
CA GLY A 103 4.72 -20.01 0.35
C GLY A 103 5.95 -19.11 0.17
N LYS A 104 6.53 -19.07 -1.03
CA LYS A 104 7.75 -18.34 -1.34
C LYS A 104 7.53 -17.36 -2.48
N PRO A 105 7.05 -16.14 -2.19
CA PRO A 105 6.98 -15.07 -3.18
C PRO A 105 8.36 -14.74 -3.76
N THR A 106 8.38 -14.30 -5.01
CA THR A 106 9.61 -13.80 -5.65
C THR A 106 9.64 -12.27 -5.53
N LEU A 107 10.62 -11.75 -4.81
CA LEU A 107 10.91 -10.33 -4.71
C LEU A 107 11.85 -9.91 -5.85
N ARG A 108 11.49 -8.89 -6.58
CA ARG A 108 12.34 -8.24 -7.59
C ARG A 108 12.61 -6.80 -7.19
N ASP A 109 13.85 -6.49 -6.93
CA ASP A 109 14.33 -5.12 -6.71
C ASP A 109 14.40 -4.40 -8.06
N LEU A 110 13.68 -3.30 -8.22
CA LEU A 110 13.64 -2.54 -9.47
C LEU A 110 14.85 -1.63 -9.66
N ASN A 111 15.62 -1.35 -8.62
CA ASN A 111 16.84 -0.55 -8.72
C ASN A 111 18.01 -1.40 -9.20
N SER A 112 18.19 -2.60 -8.65
CA SER A 112 19.29 -3.49 -9.00
C SER A 112 18.94 -4.55 -10.04
N GLY A 113 17.64 -4.77 -10.32
CA GLY A 113 17.14 -5.83 -11.18
C GLY A 113 17.25 -7.24 -10.61
N LYS A 114 17.74 -7.40 -9.39
CA LYS A 114 17.91 -8.71 -8.76
C LYS A 114 16.57 -9.32 -8.33
N GLU A 115 16.45 -10.63 -8.55
CA GLU A 115 15.30 -11.42 -8.12
C GLU A 115 15.71 -12.44 -7.05
N LYS A 116 14.80 -12.66 -6.10
CA LYS A 116 15.02 -13.60 -5.00
C LYS A 116 13.70 -14.22 -4.57
N SER A 117 13.60 -15.54 -4.62
CA SER A 117 12.46 -16.28 -4.05
C SER A 117 12.73 -16.57 -2.58
N ILE A 118 11.87 -16.08 -1.69
CA ILE A 118 12.11 -16.11 -0.24
C ILE A 118 10.80 -16.33 0.52
N SER A 119 10.89 -16.77 1.76
CA SER A 119 9.70 -16.93 2.60
C SER A 119 9.06 -15.56 2.95
N ILE A 120 7.76 -15.56 3.27
CA ILE A 120 7.05 -14.33 3.64
C ILE A 120 7.69 -13.65 4.86
N LYS A 121 8.24 -14.43 5.81
CA LYS A 121 8.94 -13.87 6.99
C LYS A 121 10.21 -13.12 6.60
N GLU A 122 10.98 -13.66 5.67
CA GLU A 122 12.21 -13.04 5.16
C GLU A 122 11.92 -11.87 4.23
N LEU A 123 10.80 -11.92 3.50
CA LEU A 123 10.36 -10.89 2.55
C LEU A 123 10.29 -9.50 3.21
N VAL A 124 9.71 -9.41 4.41
CA VAL A 124 9.63 -8.16 5.17
C VAL A 124 11.01 -7.56 5.41
N ASN A 125 11.98 -8.39 5.83
CA ASN A 125 13.34 -7.93 6.12
C ASN A 125 14.08 -7.51 4.85
N GLU A 126 13.93 -8.26 3.76
CA GLU A 126 14.59 -7.94 2.49
C GLU A 126 14.01 -6.66 1.88
N ILE A 127 12.69 -6.46 1.93
CA ILE A 127 12.09 -5.21 1.45
C ILE A 127 12.60 -4.00 2.26
N LYS A 128 12.70 -4.12 3.58
CA LYS A 128 13.21 -3.04 4.45
C LYS A 128 14.67 -2.62 4.14
N LYS A 129 15.44 -3.46 3.45
CA LYS A 129 16.78 -3.11 2.98
C LYS A 129 16.78 -2.33 1.67
N ILE A 130 15.67 -2.40 0.92
CA ILE A 130 15.51 -1.78 -0.40
C ILE A 130 14.89 -0.37 -0.30
N ILE A 131 14.04 -0.12 0.74
CA ILE A 131 13.26 1.12 0.92
C ILE A 131 13.95 2.16 1.88
#